data_85b388b35873d523ca712f30eb7c703f
#
_entry.id   85b388b35873d523ca712f30eb7c703f
#
_cell.length_a   1.000
_cell.length_b   1.000
_cell.length_c   1.000
_cell.angle_alpha   90.00
_cell.angle_beta   90.00
_cell.angle_gamma   90.00
#
_symmetry.space_group_name_H-M   'P 1'
#
loop_
_entity.id
_entity.type
_entity.pdbx_description
1 polymer ?
#
loop_
_entity_poly.entity_id
_entity_poly.type
_entity_poly.pdbx_seq_one_letter_code
_entity_poly.pdbx_strand_id
1 'polypeptide(L)'
;MKLSKQDSDLFFDLWFSLLDYTNKKYGIDTSTKIINRKTGVNLTSAFRISDKIWEDTSVIDDYLAENELPEDEQKILKSWHYRIKGTFVIERHLKKGAVIIDNEDNVYIVKGLTQSIRDLTCDFPTPVYIKGTLLPFKNVIITDGLIMPYNVIIGGNMRAELKELYMEAKRNDWIIEKMNIDLLDENRHLLKFFKSDISNLSEKTIDNHMKIVQWYLIYYLANQDLRMQDGLNCLDDFFNREVSGSPNEIKKICTSIKKFYKSMAEHNKISEDDYKSLCSEIKENFPRWAEECNL
;
A
#
# COMPACT_ATOMS: atom_id res chain seq x y z
N MET A 1 15.34 11.93 -8.08
CA MET A 1 16.21 11.63 -6.91
C MET A 1 16.37 10.14 -6.74
N LYS A 2 17.45 9.67 -6.11
CA LYS A 2 17.76 8.26 -5.82
C LYS A 2 18.19 8.12 -4.36
N LEU A 3 18.32 6.91 -3.89
CA LEU A 3 18.87 6.60 -2.56
C LEU A 3 20.32 7.09 -2.43
N SER A 4 20.78 7.24 -1.18
CA SER A 4 22.21 7.36 -0.89
C SER A 4 22.94 6.08 -1.32
N LYS A 5 24.25 6.14 -1.50
CA LYS A 5 25.04 4.95 -1.82
C LYS A 5 24.88 3.89 -0.72
N GLN A 6 24.97 4.29 0.54
CA GLN A 6 24.84 3.40 1.69
C GLN A 6 23.45 2.71 1.73
N ASP A 7 22.38 3.47 1.52
CA ASP A 7 21.02 2.92 1.53
C ASP A 7 20.77 2.00 0.32
N SER A 8 21.30 2.37 -0.84
CA SER A 8 21.22 1.52 -2.04
C SER A 8 22.01 0.21 -1.85
N ASP A 9 23.19 0.27 -1.25
CA ASP A 9 24.00 -0.91 -0.95
C ASP A 9 23.24 -1.83 0.03
N LEU A 10 22.69 -1.29 1.11
CA LEU A 10 21.88 -2.04 2.07
C LEU A 10 20.65 -2.70 1.40
N PHE A 11 19.91 -1.93 0.58
CA PHE A 11 18.78 -2.49 -0.14
C PHE A 11 19.17 -3.70 -0.99
N PHE A 12 20.23 -3.58 -1.78
CA PHE A 12 20.66 -4.68 -2.65
C PHE A 12 21.20 -5.89 -1.88
N ASP A 13 21.86 -5.67 -0.76
CA ASP A 13 22.32 -6.79 0.08
C ASP A 13 21.14 -7.59 0.63
N LEU A 14 20.11 -6.92 1.15
CA LEU A 14 18.87 -7.55 1.60
C LEU A 14 18.10 -8.20 0.45
N TRP A 15 17.95 -7.49 -0.66
CA TRP A 15 17.17 -7.92 -1.81
C TRP A 15 17.75 -9.15 -2.47
N PHE A 16 19.06 -9.17 -2.76
CA PHE A 16 19.71 -10.32 -3.35
C PHE A 16 19.74 -11.54 -2.41
N SER A 17 19.88 -11.31 -1.12
CA SER A 17 19.83 -12.39 -0.13
C SER A 17 18.45 -13.05 -0.09
N LEU A 18 17.39 -12.24 -0.12
CA LEU A 18 16.00 -12.73 -0.17
C LEU A 18 15.70 -13.43 -1.51
N LEU A 19 16.19 -12.91 -2.64
CA LEU A 19 16.06 -13.57 -3.95
C LEU A 19 16.76 -14.94 -3.95
N ASP A 20 17.97 -15.02 -3.43
CA ASP A 20 18.75 -16.26 -3.35
C ASP A 20 18.06 -17.31 -2.49
N TYR A 21 17.60 -16.92 -1.32
CA TYR A 21 16.83 -17.78 -0.43
C TYR A 21 15.55 -18.29 -1.10
N THR A 22 14.78 -17.40 -1.70
CA THR A 22 13.53 -17.75 -2.38
C THR A 22 13.79 -18.69 -3.56
N ASN A 23 14.83 -18.40 -4.36
CA ASN A 23 15.21 -19.24 -5.48
C ASN A 23 15.58 -20.65 -5.02
N LYS A 24 16.38 -20.79 -3.97
CA LYS A 24 16.78 -22.08 -3.39
C LYS A 24 15.58 -22.84 -2.84
N LYS A 25 14.70 -22.15 -2.10
CA LYS A 25 13.52 -22.75 -1.47
C LYS A 25 12.53 -23.33 -2.49
N TYR A 26 12.30 -22.61 -3.59
CA TYR A 26 11.29 -22.97 -4.59
C TYR A 26 11.86 -23.55 -5.90
N GLY A 27 13.17 -23.56 -6.09
CA GLY A 27 13.81 -24.11 -7.29
C GLY A 27 13.40 -23.39 -8.59
N ILE A 28 13.24 -22.05 -8.56
CA ILE A 28 12.65 -21.28 -9.66
C ILE A 28 13.61 -21.19 -10.85
N ASP A 29 14.88 -20.91 -10.58
CA ASP A 29 15.98 -20.89 -11.56
C ASP A 29 17.10 -21.82 -11.10
N THR A 30 17.22 -22.97 -11.75
CA THR A 30 18.23 -23.98 -11.46
C THR A 30 19.55 -23.70 -12.16
N SER A 31 19.60 -22.76 -13.10
CA SER A 31 20.80 -22.37 -13.83
C SER A 31 21.72 -21.48 -13.00
N THR A 32 21.17 -20.72 -12.06
CA THR A 32 21.93 -19.83 -11.19
C THR A 32 22.09 -20.44 -9.79
N LYS A 33 23.32 -20.87 -9.46
CA LYS A 33 23.62 -21.56 -8.19
C LYS A 33 23.59 -20.62 -6.98
N ILE A 34 24.00 -19.37 -7.15
CA ILE A 34 24.09 -18.36 -6.10
C ILE A 34 23.69 -17.00 -6.70
N ILE A 35 22.75 -16.34 -6.07
CA ILE A 35 22.31 -14.99 -6.44
C ILE A 35 22.87 -14.00 -5.41
N ASN A 36 23.73 -13.08 -5.85
CA ASN A 36 24.24 -11.99 -5.03
C ASN A 36 24.67 -10.81 -5.93
N ARG A 37 25.12 -9.71 -5.31
CA ARG A 37 25.55 -8.51 -6.07
C ARG A 37 26.70 -8.74 -7.06
N LYS A 38 27.53 -9.76 -6.87
CA LYS A 38 28.67 -10.06 -7.76
C LYS A 38 28.25 -10.95 -8.92
N THR A 39 27.46 -11.98 -8.64
CA THR A 39 26.97 -12.92 -9.66
C THR A 39 25.77 -12.36 -10.41
N GLY A 40 24.98 -11.50 -9.75
CA GLY A 40 23.72 -11.00 -10.29
C GLY A 40 22.68 -12.10 -10.45
N VAL A 41 21.65 -11.78 -11.19
CA VAL A 41 20.60 -12.69 -11.64
C VAL A 41 20.11 -12.17 -12.99
N ASN A 42 19.82 -13.06 -13.94
CA ASN A 42 19.23 -12.60 -15.19
C ASN A 42 17.82 -12.01 -14.96
N LEU A 43 17.43 -11.06 -15.80
CA LEU A 43 16.21 -10.28 -15.60
C LEU A 43 14.96 -11.16 -15.54
N THR A 44 14.84 -12.17 -16.40
CA THR A 44 13.70 -13.10 -16.43
C THR A 44 13.58 -13.88 -15.12
N SER A 45 14.69 -14.41 -14.60
CA SER A 45 14.70 -15.11 -13.32
C SER A 45 14.41 -14.16 -12.17
N ALA A 46 14.94 -12.94 -12.20
CA ALA A 46 14.65 -11.91 -11.20
C ALA A 46 13.14 -11.63 -11.11
N PHE A 47 12.46 -11.44 -12.24
CA PHE A 47 11.00 -11.26 -12.26
C PHE A 47 10.25 -12.47 -11.70
N ARG A 48 10.62 -13.69 -12.08
CA ARG A 48 9.95 -14.91 -11.61
C ARG A 48 10.12 -15.11 -10.10
N ILE A 49 11.32 -14.88 -9.58
CA ILE A 49 11.61 -15.02 -8.15
C ILE A 49 10.89 -13.90 -7.36
N SER A 50 10.97 -12.66 -7.85
CA SER A 50 10.28 -11.51 -7.27
C SER A 50 8.76 -11.72 -7.25
N ASP A 51 8.16 -12.18 -8.34
CA ASP A 51 6.74 -12.51 -8.40
C ASP A 51 6.35 -13.50 -7.30
N LYS A 52 7.18 -14.54 -7.07
CA LYS A 52 6.94 -15.52 -6.00
C LYS A 52 6.97 -14.89 -4.61
N ILE A 53 7.93 -13.98 -4.35
CA ILE A 53 8.01 -13.24 -3.08
C ILE A 53 6.78 -12.38 -2.87
N TRP A 54 6.34 -11.67 -3.93
CA TRP A 54 5.24 -10.72 -3.81
C TRP A 54 3.85 -11.37 -3.88
N GLU A 55 3.73 -12.61 -4.33
CA GLU A 55 2.50 -13.41 -4.23
C GLU A 55 2.28 -13.91 -2.81
N ASP A 56 3.34 -14.38 -2.15
CA ASP A 56 3.29 -14.91 -0.80
C ASP A 56 4.48 -14.39 0.03
N THR A 57 4.25 -13.32 0.77
CA THR A 57 5.30 -12.70 1.60
C THR A 57 5.67 -13.50 2.85
N SER A 58 5.04 -14.65 3.14
CA SER A 58 5.46 -15.53 4.23
C SER A 58 6.91 -16.01 4.07
N VAL A 59 7.42 -16.01 2.84
CA VAL A 59 8.83 -16.30 2.55
C VAL A 59 9.79 -15.32 3.25
N ILE A 60 9.36 -14.09 3.53
CA ILE A 60 10.15 -13.12 4.31
C ILE A 60 10.26 -13.57 5.77
N ASP A 61 9.15 -14.05 6.35
CA ASP A 61 9.14 -14.57 7.72
C ASP A 61 10.01 -15.83 7.85
N ASP A 62 9.92 -16.74 6.85
CA ASP A 62 10.76 -17.92 6.79
C ASP A 62 12.25 -17.55 6.70
N TYR A 63 12.59 -16.58 5.83
CA TYR A 63 13.96 -16.08 5.71
C TYR A 63 14.48 -15.49 7.01
N LEU A 64 13.66 -14.68 7.70
CA LEU A 64 14.01 -14.08 8.98
C LEU A 64 14.13 -15.10 10.12
N ALA A 65 13.39 -16.21 10.08
CA ALA A 65 13.49 -17.27 11.05
C ALA A 65 14.77 -18.11 10.89
N GLU A 66 15.29 -18.22 9.68
CA GLU A 66 16.47 -19.02 9.36
C GLU A 66 17.78 -18.23 9.32
N ASN A 67 17.72 -16.88 9.38
CA ASN A 67 18.90 -16.02 9.25
C ASN A 67 18.93 -14.97 10.36
N GLU A 68 20.06 -14.87 11.05
CA GLU A 68 20.31 -13.82 12.02
C GLU A 68 20.70 -12.53 11.31
N LEU A 69 19.89 -11.49 11.47
CA LEU A 69 20.11 -10.16 10.91
C LEU A 69 20.06 -9.09 12.02
N PRO A 70 20.74 -7.96 11.83
CA PRO A 70 20.56 -6.78 12.68
C PRO A 70 19.08 -6.34 12.74
N GLU A 71 18.67 -5.77 13.87
CA GLU A 71 17.27 -5.41 14.12
C GLU A 71 16.70 -4.42 13.08
N ASP A 72 17.52 -3.46 12.66
CA ASP A 72 17.15 -2.48 11.63
C ASP A 72 16.94 -3.12 10.24
N GLU A 73 17.74 -4.12 9.89
CA GLU A 73 17.57 -4.90 8.66
C GLU A 73 16.31 -5.78 8.71
N GLN A 74 16.05 -6.41 9.87
CA GLN A 74 14.82 -7.16 10.08
C GLN A 74 13.58 -6.27 9.93
N LYS A 75 13.62 -5.04 10.48
CA LYS A 75 12.53 -4.05 10.34
C LYS A 75 12.28 -3.69 8.87
N ILE A 76 13.35 -3.49 8.08
CA ILE A 76 13.22 -3.20 6.65
C ILE A 76 12.55 -4.38 5.94
N LEU A 77 13.00 -5.61 6.12
CA LEU A 77 12.42 -6.79 5.48
C LEU A 77 10.95 -7.00 5.90
N LYS A 78 10.64 -6.89 7.20
CA LYS A 78 9.26 -6.96 7.70
C LYS A 78 8.36 -5.90 7.07
N SER A 79 8.88 -4.70 6.83
CA SER A 79 8.12 -3.63 6.19
C SER A 79 7.69 -3.99 4.75
N TRP A 80 8.39 -4.89 4.07
CA TRP A 80 8.04 -5.32 2.71
C TRP A 80 6.77 -6.17 2.62
N HIS A 81 6.21 -6.61 3.74
CA HIS A 81 4.82 -7.14 3.77
C HIS A 81 3.80 -6.09 3.29
N TYR A 82 4.13 -4.80 3.37
CA TYR A 82 3.28 -3.67 2.94
C TYR A 82 3.57 -3.19 1.51
N ARG A 83 4.24 -4.06 0.69
CA ARG A 83 4.43 -3.77 -0.73
C ARG A 83 3.12 -3.47 -1.43
N ILE A 84 3.16 -2.60 -2.41
CA ILE A 84 2.07 -2.34 -3.34
C ILE A 84 2.52 -2.85 -4.71
N LYS A 85 1.94 -3.97 -5.17
CA LYS A 85 2.25 -4.58 -6.47
C LYS A 85 1.11 -4.28 -7.44
N GLY A 86 1.43 -3.76 -8.61
CA GLY A 86 0.39 -3.45 -9.58
C GLY A 86 0.88 -2.77 -10.84
N THR A 87 -0.06 -2.18 -11.53
CA THR A 87 0.15 -1.25 -12.63
C THR A 87 -0.02 0.16 -12.11
N PHE A 88 0.88 1.03 -12.48
CA PHE A 88 0.94 2.41 -12.05
C PHE A 88 1.13 3.33 -13.24
N VAL A 89 0.91 4.63 -13.02
CA VAL A 89 1.32 5.66 -13.98
C VAL A 89 2.41 6.52 -13.35
N ILE A 90 3.56 6.65 -14.02
CA ILE A 90 4.50 7.73 -13.72
C ILE A 90 3.96 9.00 -14.38
N GLU A 91 3.37 9.88 -13.59
CA GLU A 91 2.78 11.13 -14.09
C GLU A 91 3.85 12.13 -14.47
N ARG A 92 4.86 12.31 -13.58
CA ARG A 92 6.01 13.21 -13.81
C ARG A 92 7.21 12.87 -12.95
N HIS A 93 8.31 13.54 -13.23
CA HIS A 93 9.53 13.46 -12.44
C HIS A 93 9.81 14.78 -11.72
N LEU A 94 9.98 14.71 -10.39
CA LEU A 94 10.35 15.84 -9.54
C LEU A 94 11.81 15.71 -9.07
N LYS A 95 12.33 16.79 -8.45
CA LYS A 95 13.66 16.73 -7.81
C LYS A 95 13.70 15.72 -6.66
N LYS A 96 12.59 15.50 -5.93
CA LYS A 96 12.51 14.60 -4.78
C LYS A 96 12.18 13.14 -5.13
N GLY A 97 11.70 12.85 -6.35
CA GLY A 97 11.35 11.50 -6.80
C GLY A 97 10.46 11.53 -8.03
N ALA A 98 9.95 10.36 -8.45
CA ALA A 98 8.90 10.27 -9.44
C ALA A 98 7.52 10.34 -8.77
N VAL A 99 6.59 11.04 -9.39
CA VAL A 99 5.17 11.01 -9.02
C VAL A 99 4.59 9.76 -9.66
N ILE A 100 4.12 8.83 -8.85
CA ILE A 100 3.51 7.57 -9.29
C ILE A 100 2.08 7.54 -8.77
N ILE A 101 1.14 7.21 -9.65
CA ILE A 101 -0.30 7.10 -9.34
C ILE A 101 -0.70 5.64 -9.54
N ASP A 102 -1.42 5.05 -8.59
CA ASP A 102 -1.97 3.70 -8.68
C ASP A 102 -3.39 3.70 -9.27
N ASN A 103 -4.00 2.52 -9.34
CA ASN A 103 -5.35 2.35 -9.89
C ASN A 103 -6.47 2.82 -8.94
N GLU A 104 -6.12 3.21 -7.72
CA GLU A 104 -7.04 3.73 -6.69
C GLU A 104 -6.81 5.24 -6.49
N ASP A 105 -6.15 5.89 -7.47
CA ASP A 105 -5.83 7.32 -7.50
C ASP A 105 -4.91 7.81 -6.37
N ASN A 106 -4.27 6.89 -5.62
CA ASN A 106 -3.26 7.28 -4.64
C ASN A 106 -2.00 7.81 -5.33
N VAL A 107 -1.48 8.90 -4.80
CA VAL A 107 -0.31 9.61 -5.37
C VAL A 107 0.91 9.42 -4.48
N TYR A 108 1.95 8.81 -5.01
CA TYR A 108 3.19 8.49 -4.31
C TYR A 108 4.37 9.31 -4.83
N ILE A 109 5.33 9.62 -3.94
CA ILE A 109 6.67 10.05 -4.32
C ILE A 109 7.63 8.87 -4.16
N VAL A 110 8.14 8.38 -5.26
CA VAL A 110 9.00 7.20 -5.29
C VAL A 110 10.42 7.55 -5.68
N LYS A 111 11.40 7.10 -4.91
CA LYS A 111 12.83 7.29 -5.19
C LYS A 111 13.38 6.10 -5.98
N GLY A 112 14.32 6.40 -6.87
CA GLY A 112 15.11 5.36 -7.54
C GLY A 112 16.15 4.76 -6.58
N LEU A 113 16.72 3.62 -6.95
CA LEU A 113 17.77 2.93 -6.19
C LEU A 113 19.15 3.53 -6.47
N THR A 114 19.89 3.00 -7.44
CA THR A 114 21.21 3.53 -7.89
C THR A 114 21.09 4.62 -8.93
N GLN A 115 20.01 4.61 -9.71
CA GLN A 115 19.64 5.59 -10.71
C GLN A 115 18.30 6.21 -10.37
N SER A 116 18.00 7.39 -10.88
CA SER A 116 16.65 7.95 -10.72
C SER A 116 15.65 7.16 -11.59
N ILE A 117 14.38 7.16 -11.21
CA ILE A 117 13.32 6.56 -12.04
C ILE A 117 13.28 7.22 -13.42
N ARG A 118 13.57 8.54 -13.49
CA ARG A 118 13.70 9.25 -14.77
C ARG A 118 14.74 8.60 -15.69
N ASP A 119 15.92 8.25 -15.14
CA ASP A 119 17.00 7.66 -15.93
C ASP A 119 16.64 6.23 -16.40
N LEU A 120 15.89 5.48 -15.55
CA LEU A 120 15.41 4.15 -15.88
C LEU A 120 14.30 4.14 -16.94
N THR A 121 13.56 5.23 -17.07
CA THR A 121 12.43 5.35 -18.00
C THR A 121 12.64 6.44 -19.06
N CYS A 122 13.90 6.81 -19.33
CA CYS A 122 14.24 7.93 -20.23
C CYS A 122 13.72 7.76 -21.67
N ASP A 123 13.55 6.52 -22.11
CA ASP A 123 13.04 6.21 -23.46
C ASP A 123 11.49 6.32 -23.54
N PHE A 124 10.83 6.57 -22.43
CA PHE A 124 9.37 6.66 -22.34
C PHE A 124 8.94 8.05 -21.88
N PRO A 125 8.21 8.82 -22.72
CA PRO A 125 7.71 10.11 -22.30
C PRO A 125 6.63 9.98 -21.24
N THR A 126 6.68 10.82 -20.19
CA THR A 126 5.64 10.88 -19.16
C THR A 126 4.40 11.62 -19.66
N PRO A 127 3.19 11.24 -19.20
CA PRO A 127 2.93 10.11 -18.32
C PRO A 127 3.13 8.76 -19.02
N VAL A 128 3.58 7.75 -18.26
CA VAL A 128 3.85 6.39 -18.76
C VAL A 128 3.32 5.33 -17.80
N TYR A 129 2.64 4.31 -18.33
CA TYR A 129 2.24 3.14 -17.56
C TYR A 129 3.45 2.25 -17.28
N ILE A 130 3.53 1.78 -16.04
CA ILE A 130 4.53 0.80 -15.60
C ILE A 130 3.87 -0.33 -14.82
N LYS A 131 4.41 -1.54 -14.92
CA LYS A 131 4.20 -2.61 -13.95
C LYS A 131 5.40 -2.64 -13.01
N GLY A 132 5.14 -2.82 -11.71
CA GLY A 132 6.20 -2.89 -10.70
C GLY A 132 5.67 -3.14 -9.31
N THR A 133 6.57 -3.02 -8.33
CA THR A 133 6.25 -3.15 -6.91
C THR A 133 6.84 -1.96 -6.16
N LEU A 134 6.02 -1.25 -5.42
CA LEU A 134 6.45 -0.20 -4.50
C LEU A 134 6.72 -0.83 -3.13
N LEU A 135 7.83 -0.45 -2.53
CA LEU A 135 8.28 -0.96 -1.24
C LEU A 135 8.53 0.20 -0.26
N PRO A 136 8.11 0.06 1.01
CA PRO A 136 8.62 0.92 2.06
C PRO A 136 10.11 0.62 2.29
N PHE A 137 10.91 1.66 2.44
CA PHE A 137 12.32 1.54 2.78
C PHE A 137 12.73 2.69 3.69
N LYS A 138 12.89 2.42 4.98
CA LYS A 138 13.09 3.47 6.00
C LYS A 138 11.97 4.54 5.88
N ASN A 139 12.33 5.77 5.64
CA ASN A 139 11.41 6.92 5.55
C ASN A 139 11.07 7.31 4.11
N VAL A 140 11.14 6.39 3.15
CA VAL A 140 10.84 6.66 1.74
C VAL A 140 10.15 5.47 1.09
N ILE A 141 9.55 5.70 -0.06
CA ILE A 141 9.03 4.65 -0.95
C ILE A 141 10.02 4.47 -2.10
N ILE A 142 10.31 3.22 -2.41
CA ILE A 142 11.17 2.81 -3.53
C ILE A 142 10.44 1.76 -4.37
N THR A 143 11.09 1.29 -5.43
CA THR A 143 10.66 0.08 -6.15
C THR A 143 11.60 -1.08 -5.78
N ASP A 144 11.20 -2.30 -6.10
CA ASP A 144 12.08 -3.49 -6.01
C ASP A 144 13.18 -3.52 -7.10
N GLY A 145 13.27 -2.47 -7.94
CA GLY A 145 14.21 -2.37 -9.04
C GLY A 145 13.72 -3.01 -10.36
N LEU A 146 12.57 -3.68 -10.33
CA LEU A 146 11.99 -4.37 -11.48
C LEU A 146 10.79 -3.57 -12.02
N ILE A 147 11.09 -2.51 -12.78
CA ILE A 147 10.07 -1.68 -13.44
C ILE A 147 9.94 -2.11 -14.89
N MET A 148 8.71 -2.35 -15.34
CA MET A 148 8.39 -2.68 -16.72
C MET A 148 7.48 -1.62 -17.33
N PRO A 149 8.02 -0.69 -18.14
CA PRO A 149 7.20 0.28 -18.85
C PRO A 149 6.36 -0.38 -19.93
N TYR A 150 5.14 0.11 -20.12
CA TYR A 150 4.28 -0.27 -21.25
C TYR A 150 4.46 0.71 -22.41
N ASN A 151 4.56 0.17 -23.60
CA ASN A 151 4.60 0.99 -24.82
C ASN A 151 3.17 1.38 -25.25
N VAL A 152 2.52 2.21 -24.42
CA VAL A 152 1.16 2.70 -24.64
C VAL A 152 1.16 4.22 -24.60
N ILE A 153 0.51 4.84 -25.57
CA ILE A 153 0.37 6.29 -25.64
C ILE A 153 -0.84 6.72 -24.82
N ILE A 154 -0.62 7.56 -23.81
CA ILE A 154 -1.68 8.14 -22.98
C ILE A 154 -2.27 9.35 -23.71
N GLY A 155 -3.58 9.33 -23.96
CA GLY A 155 -4.31 10.41 -24.65
C GLY A 155 -4.44 11.69 -23.83
N GLY A 156 -4.85 12.79 -24.51
CA GLY A 156 -4.90 14.12 -23.90
C GLY A 156 -5.82 14.22 -22.68
N ASN A 157 -7.01 13.60 -22.72
CA ASN A 157 -7.95 13.62 -21.59
C ASN A 157 -7.37 12.93 -20.35
N MET A 158 -6.85 11.73 -20.49
CA MET A 158 -6.20 10.99 -19.40
C MET A 158 -4.98 11.76 -18.84
N ARG A 159 -4.21 12.44 -19.70
CA ARG A 159 -3.10 13.32 -19.23
C ARG A 159 -3.61 14.46 -18.35
N ALA A 160 -4.75 15.06 -18.70
CA ALA A 160 -5.38 16.13 -17.94
C ALA A 160 -5.89 15.61 -16.59
N GLU A 161 -6.55 14.45 -16.57
CA GLU A 161 -7.04 13.79 -15.37
C GLU A 161 -5.89 13.44 -14.41
N LEU A 162 -4.85 12.77 -14.87
CA LEU A 162 -3.67 12.42 -14.06
C LEU A 162 -2.97 13.65 -13.48
N LYS A 163 -2.90 14.73 -14.28
CA LYS A 163 -2.35 16.00 -13.80
C LYS A 163 -3.23 16.60 -12.69
N GLU A 164 -4.55 16.55 -12.84
CA GLU A 164 -5.47 17.10 -11.83
C GLU A 164 -5.41 16.27 -10.54
N LEU A 165 -5.41 14.94 -10.61
CA LEU A 165 -5.19 14.06 -9.46
C LEU A 165 -3.93 14.45 -8.67
N TYR A 166 -2.80 14.63 -9.38
CA TYR A 166 -1.57 15.08 -8.71
C TYR A 166 -1.72 16.47 -8.08
N MET A 167 -2.35 17.41 -8.79
CA MET A 167 -2.51 18.79 -8.29
C MET A 167 -3.45 18.85 -7.09
N GLU A 168 -4.48 18.03 -7.06
CA GLU A 168 -5.39 17.86 -5.96
C GLU A 168 -4.70 17.25 -4.74
N ALA A 169 -4.01 16.12 -4.93
CA ALA A 169 -3.22 15.50 -3.88
C ALA A 169 -2.18 16.47 -3.29
N LYS A 170 -1.59 17.32 -4.14
CA LYS A 170 -0.64 18.35 -3.67
C LYS A 170 -1.32 19.48 -2.89
N ARG A 171 -2.51 19.93 -3.28
CA ARG A 171 -3.26 21.00 -2.58
C ARG A 171 -3.70 20.56 -1.18
N ASN A 172 -4.00 19.27 -1.05
CA ASN A 172 -4.60 18.70 0.15
C ASN A 172 -3.58 17.93 1.04
N ASP A 173 -2.29 17.97 0.70
CA ASP A 173 -1.22 17.21 1.38
C ASP A 173 -1.45 15.69 1.43
N TRP A 174 -2.09 15.14 0.37
CA TRP A 174 -2.39 13.70 0.26
C TRP A 174 -1.30 12.89 -0.46
N ILE A 175 -0.18 13.50 -0.76
CA ILE A 175 0.93 12.81 -1.42
C ILE A 175 1.64 11.91 -0.42
N ILE A 176 1.67 10.62 -0.70
CA ILE A 176 2.30 9.60 0.13
C ILE A 176 3.81 9.56 -0.17
N GLU A 177 4.63 10.09 0.74
CA GLU A 177 6.09 10.11 0.61
C GLU A 177 6.79 8.99 1.40
N LYS A 178 6.09 8.43 2.37
CA LYS A 178 6.51 7.31 3.24
C LYS A 178 5.31 6.46 3.60
N MET A 179 5.54 5.21 3.97
CA MET A 179 4.53 4.36 4.61
C MET A 179 4.79 4.31 6.11
N ASN A 180 3.78 4.57 6.92
CA ASN A 180 3.86 4.47 8.37
C ASN A 180 3.68 3.00 8.81
N ILE A 181 4.78 2.27 8.92
CA ILE A 181 4.77 0.82 9.18
C ILE A 181 4.17 0.50 10.55
N ASP A 182 4.48 1.31 11.57
CA ASP A 182 3.96 1.08 12.93
C ASP A 182 2.42 1.19 12.94
N LEU A 183 1.89 2.17 12.22
CA LEU A 183 0.45 2.35 12.08
C LEU A 183 -0.21 1.23 11.25
N LEU A 184 0.45 0.80 10.18
CA LEU A 184 -0.01 -0.34 9.38
C LEU A 184 0.00 -1.65 10.17
N ASP A 185 1.01 -1.89 11.01
CA ASP A 185 1.06 -3.03 11.92
C ASP A 185 -0.04 -2.97 12.98
N GLU A 186 -0.25 -1.79 13.59
CA GLU A 186 -1.36 -1.56 14.54
C GLU A 186 -2.71 -1.91 13.88
N ASN A 187 -2.97 -1.36 12.69
CA ASN A 187 -4.21 -1.61 11.97
C ASN A 187 -4.39 -3.09 11.58
N ARG A 188 -3.31 -3.79 11.21
CA ARG A 188 -3.35 -5.23 10.94
C ARG A 188 -3.73 -6.03 12.19
N HIS A 189 -3.26 -5.64 13.37
CA HIS A 189 -3.68 -6.25 14.63
C HIS A 189 -5.16 -6.01 14.92
N LEU A 190 -5.64 -4.77 14.74
CA LEU A 190 -7.05 -4.43 14.91
C LEU A 190 -7.95 -5.23 13.96
N LEU A 191 -7.54 -5.39 12.71
CA LEU A 191 -8.25 -6.22 11.73
C LEU A 191 -8.32 -7.70 12.13
N LYS A 192 -7.26 -8.26 12.72
CA LYS A 192 -7.26 -9.64 13.25
C LYS A 192 -8.26 -9.79 14.40
N PHE A 193 -8.30 -8.86 15.34
CA PHE A 193 -9.30 -8.84 16.42
C PHE A 193 -10.70 -8.80 15.85
N PHE A 194 -10.98 -7.83 14.98
CA PHE A 194 -12.29 -7.67 14.37
C PHE A 194 -12.73 -8.93 13.62
N LYS A 195 -11.85 -9.55 12.83
CA LYS A 195 -12.16 -10.81 12.13
C LYS A 195 -12.54 -11.92 13.09
N SER A 196 -11.88 -12.03 14.24
CA SER A 196 -12.22 -13.00 15.28
C SER A 196 -13.61 -12.78 15.85
N ASP A 197 -13.97 -11.53 16.14
CA ASP A 197 -15.26 -11.15 16.74
C ASP A 197 -16.45 -11.42 15.79
N ILE A 198 -16.22 -11.31 14.48
CA ILE A 198 -17.27 -11.59 13.49
C ILE A 198 -17.22 -13.01 12.90
N SER A 199 -16.43 -13.91 13.49
CA SER A 199 -16.21 -15.27 12.98
C SER A 199 -17.47 -16.14 12.94
N ASN A 200 -18.54 -15.75 13.66
CA ASN A 200 -19.85 -16.40 13.66
C ASN A 200 -20.72 -16.07 12.42
N LEU A 201 -20.27 -15.14 11.58
CA LEU A 201 -20.99 -14.78 10.35
C LEU A 201 -20.59 -15.69 9.19
N SER A 202 -21.36 -15.63 8.07
CA SER A 202 -20.97 -16.34 6.86
C SER A 202 -19.66 -15.79 6.29
N GLU A 203 -18.84 -16.65 5.66
CA GLU A 203 -17.55 -16.29 5.06
C GLU A 203 -17.67 -15.06 4.12
N LYS A 204 -18.66 -15.06 3.23
CA LYS A 204 -18.96 -13.92 2.35
C LYS A 204 -19.24 -12.63 3.12
N THR A 205 -19.90 -12.71 4.26
CA THR A 205 -20.21 -11.53 5.09
C THR A 205 -18.98 -11.04 5.81
N ILE A 206 -18.14 -11.96 6.33
CA ILE A 206 -16.85 -11.64 6.92
C ILE A 206 -15.97 -10.91 5.90
N ASP A 207 -15.81 -11.47 4.70
CA ASP A 207 -14.99 -10.86 3.63
C ASP A 207 -15.46 -9.45 3.26
N ASN A 208 -16.78 -9.24 3.18
CA ASN A 208 -17.30 -7.90 2.89
C ASN A 208 -16.99 -6.90 4.00
N HIS A 209 -17.19 -7.27 5.27
CA HIS A 209 -16.84 -6.40 6.38
C HIS A 209 -15.33 -6.12 6.44
N MET A 210 -14.51 -7.14 6.26
CA MET A 210 -13.05 -7.03 6.28
C MET A 210 -12.54 -6.10 5.18
N LYS A 211 -13.05 -6.22 3.94
CA LYS A 211 -12.67 -5.33 2.83
C LYS A 211 -12.98 -3.87 3.12
N ILE A 212 -14.17 -3.58 3.64
CA ILE A 212 -14.60 -2.22 3.94
C ILE A 212 -13.76 -1.64 5.09
N VAL A 213 -13.57 -2.38 6.18
CA VAL A 213 -12.80 -1.90 7.33
C VAL A 213 -11.31 -1.77 6.98
N GLN A 214 -10.76 -2.68 6.16
CA GLN A 214 -9.40 -2.57 5.66
C GLN A 214 -9.23 -1.33 4.77
N TRP A 215 -10.18 -1.05 3.88
CA TRP A 215 -10.18 0.16 3.07
C TRP A 215 -10.15 1.41 3.97
N TYR A 216 -11.03 1.49 4.96
CA TYR A 216 -11.08 2.61 5.89
C TYR A 216 -9.79 2.79 6.68
N LEU A 217 -9.27 1.72 7.32
CA LEU A 217 -8.10 1.82 8.21
C LEU A 217 -6.77 1.99 7.47
N ILE A 218 -6.58 1.25 6.37
CA ILE A 218 -5.29 1.16 5.69
C ILE A 218 -5.20 2.15 4.54
N TYR A 219 -6.23 2.21 3.69
CA TYR A 219 -6.15 3.06 2.50
C TYR A 219 -6.59 4.50 2.78
N TYR A 220 -7.51 4.72 3.72
CA TYR A 220 -7.93 6.08 4.07
C TYR A 220 -7.14 6.64 5.26
N LEU A 221 -7.26 6.05 6.45
CA LEU A 221 -6.64 6.62 7.67
C LEU A 221 -5.12 6.56 7.64
N ALA A 222 -4.53 5.38 7.38
CA ALA A 222 -3.08 5.22 7.47
C ALA A 222 -2.33 6.03 6.40
N ASN A 223 -2.91 6.25 5.22
CA ASN A 223 -2.33 7.11 4.19
C ASN A 223 -2.25 8.59 4.62
N GLN A 224 -3.06 8.99 5.60
CA GLN A 224 -3.05 10.33 6.19
C GLN A 224 -2.32 10.39 7.54
N ASP A 225 -1.57 9.34 7.91
CA ASP A 225 -0.94 9.20 9.22
C ASP A 225 -1.95 9.26 10.41
N LEU A 226 -3.23 8.94 10.18
CA LEU A 226 -4.31 8.95 11.18
C LEU A 226 -4.47 7.57 11.82
N ARG A 227 -4.69 7.55 13.14
CA ARG A 227 -4.99 6.33 13.89
C ARG A 227 -6.49 6.01 13.85
N MET A 228 -6.84 4.79 14.26
CA MET A 228 -8.23 4.34 14.39
C MET A 228 -9.08 5.28 15.26
N GLN A 229 -8.52 5.84 16.34
CA GLN A 229 -9.22 6.81 17.21
C GLN A 229 -9.52 8.13 16.48
N ASP A 230 -8.61 8.61 15.63
CA ASP A 230 -8.82 9.81 14.82
C ASP A 230 -9.96 9.60 13.82
N GLY A 231 -10.11 8.37 13.33
CA GLY A 231 -11.17 7.98 12.42
C GLY A 231 -12.60 8.16 12.97
N LEU A 232 -12.78 8.26 14.29
CA LEU A 232 -14.08 8.57 14.88
C LEU A 232 -14.61 9.94 14.42
N ASN A 233 -13.74 10.85 14.01
CA ASN A 233 -14.09 12.22 13.59
C ASN A 233 -13.85 12.46 12.09
N CYS A 234 -13.54 11.44 11.33
CA CYS A 234 -13.16 11.56 9.91
C CYS A 234 -14.21 10.98 8.95
N LEU A 235 -15.36 10.52 9.44
CA LEU A 235 -16.36 9.85 8.60
C LEU A 235 -16.88 10.73 7.49
N ASP A 236 -17.14 11.99 7.78
CA ASP A 236 -17.67 12.91 6.79
C ASP A 236 -16.68 13.13 5.64
N ASP A 237 -15.40 13.34 5.96
CA ASP A 237 -14.35 13.47 4.98
C ASP A 237 -14.18 12.15 4.18
N PHE A 238 -14.21 10.99 4.85
CA PHE A 238 -14.15 9.69 4.20
C PHE A 238 -15.28 9.49 3.19
N PHE A 239 -16.52 9.76 3.58
CA PHE A 239 -17.65 9.61 2.66
C PHE A 239 -17.61 10.58 1.49
N ASN A 240 -17.19 11.82 1.72
CA ASN A 240 -17.11 12.83 0.67
C ASN A 240 -15.98 12.60 -0.34
N ARG A 241 -14.91 11.89 0.06
CA ARG A 241 -13.72 11.74 -0.77
C ARG A 241 -13.57 10.37 -1.40
N GLU A 242 -13.86 9.34 -0.62
CA GLU A 242 -13.48 7.97 -0.97
C GLU A 242 -14.67 7.13 -1.40
N VAL A 243 -15.89 7.57 -1.05
CA VAL A 243 -17.06 6.72 -1.22
C VAL A 243 -17.93 7.22 -2.36
N SER A 244 -18.13 6.38 -3.36
CA SER A 244 -19.15 6.55 -4.38
C SER A 244 -19.97 5.26 -4.49
N GLY A 245 -21.28 5.36 -4.68
CA GLY A 245 -22.12 4.18 -4.81
C GLY A 245 -23.57 4.38 -4.44
N SER A 246 -24.36 3.34 -4.63
CA SER A 246 -25.79 3.35 -4.31
C SER A 246 -26.05 3.50 -2.80
N PRO A 247 -27.23 3.98 -2.38
CA PRO A 247 -27.61 4.06 -0.96
C PRO A 247 -27.46 2.73 -0.20
N ASN A 248 -27.63 1.59 -0.89
CA ASN A 248 -27.42 0.28 -0.30
C ASN A 248 -25.93 -0.02 -0.02
N GLU A 249 -25.03 0.44 -0.87
CA GLU A 249 -23.59 0.32 -0.65
C GLU A 249 -23.14 1.20 0.49
N ILE A 250 -23.59 2.46 0.53
CA ILE A 250 -23.34 3.38 1.65
C ILE A 250 -23.80 2.76 2.98
N LYS A 251 -25.01 2.15 2.99
CA LYS A 251 -25.52 1.46 4.18
C LYS A 251 -24.63 0.30 4.61
N LYS A 252 -24.07 -0.47 3.67
CA LYS A 252 -23.14 -1.57 3.98
C LYS A 252 -21.84 -1.03 4.59
N ILE A 253 -21.32 0.06 4.06
CA ILE A 253 -20.11 0.73 4.58
C ILE A 253 -20.35 1.19 6.00
N CYS A 254 -21.41 1.96 6.26
CA CYS A 254 -21.80 2.41 7.59
C CYS A 254 -21.96 1.23 8.58
N THR A 255 -22.58 0.13 8.12
CA THR A 255 -22.78 -1.06 8.95
C THR A 255 -21.45 -1.71 9.33
N SER A 256 -20.51 -1.80 8.40
CA SER A 256 -19.20 -2.39 8.63
C SER A 256 -18.35 -1.54 9.58
N ILE A 257 -18.35 -0.23 9.40
CA ILE A 257 -17.65 0.72 10.27
C ILE A 257 -18.23 0.67 11.69
N LYS A 258 -19.56 0.72 11.86
CA LYS A 258 -20.19 0.57 13.18
C LYS A 258 -19.82 -0.75 13.86
N LYS A 259 -19.84 -1.85 13.11
CA LYS A 259 -19.51 -3.17 13.64
C LYS A 259 -18.05 -3.25 14.09
N PHE A 260 -17.15 -2.65 13.34
CA PHE A 260 -15.74 -2.54 13.71
C PHE A 260 -15.54 -1.72 14.99
N TYR A 261 -16.08 -0.51 15.05
CA TYR A 261 -15.93 0.32 16.25
C TYR A 261 -16.66 -0.24 17.47
N LYS A 262 -17.76 -0.99 17.29
CA LYS A 262 -18.36 -1.75 18.38
C LYS A 262 -17.40 -2.78 18.96
N SER A 263 -16.74 -3.57 18.10
CA SER A 263 -15.70 -4.51 18.51
C SER A 263 -14.57 -3.79 19.25
N MET A 264 -14.13 -2.62 18.77
CA MET A 264 -13.08 -1.83 19.44
C MET A 264 -13.50 -1.32 20.82
N ALA A 265 -14.78 -0.95 21.01
CA ALA A 265 -15.32 -0.57 22.33
C ALA A 265 -15.37 -1.79 23.28
N GLU A 266 -15.84 -2.94 22.80
CA GLU A 266 -15.89 -4.20 23.57
C GLU A 266 -14.47 -4.64 24.06
N HIS A 267 -13.42 -4.30 23.28
CA HIS A 267 -12.02 -4.53 23.65
C HIS A 267 -11.33 -3.36 24.34
N ASN A 268 -12.07 -2.35 24.81
CA ASN A 268 -11.54 -1.15 25.49
C ASN A 268 -10.47 -0.39 24.69
N LYS A 269 -10.55 -0.41 23.35
CA LYS A 269 -9.69 0.38 22.45
C LYS A 269 -10.19 1.79 22.23
N ILE A 270 -11.50 2.01 22.40
CA ILE A 270 -12.20 3.29 22.47
C ILE A 270 -13.20 3.23 23.64
N SER A 271 -13.76 4.36 24.05
CA SER A 271 -14.81 4.40 25.04
C SER A 271 -16.17 4.02 24.45
N GLU A 272 -17.09 3.56 25.30
CA GLU A 272 -18.47 3.28 24.90
C GLU A 272 -19.20 4.57 24.46
N ASP A 273 -18.81 5.73 25.01
CA ASP A 273 -19.39 7.02 24.64
C ASP A 273 -18.90 7.48 23.25
N ASP A 274 -17.63 7.24 22.89
CA ASP A 274 -17.11 7.45 21.54
C ASP A 274 -17.89 6.62 20.52
N TYR A 275 -18.14 5.33 20.83
CA TYR A 275 -18.94 4.47 19.97
C TYR A 275 -20.38 4.97 19.81
N LYS A 276 -21.04 5.45 20.88
CA LYS A 276 -22.37 6.03 20.80
C LYS A 276 -22.39 7.29 19.95
N SER A 277 -21.38 8.15 20.11
CA SER A 277 -21.21 9.36 19.31
C SER A 277 -21.08 9.04 17.82
N LEU A 278 -20.23 8.09 17.47
CA LEU A 278 -20.10 7.57 16.09
C LEU A 278 -21.44 7.07 15.53
N CYS A 279 -22.20 6.31 16.33
CA CYS A 279 -23.52 5.80 15.92
C CYS A 279 -24.52 6.92 15.64
N SER A 280 -24.49 8.00 16.44
CA SER A 280 -25.34 9.18 16.25
C SER A 280 -24.92 9.95 14.99
N GLU A 281 -23.64 10.20 14.79
CA GLU A 281 -23.09 10.84 13.59
C GLU A 281 -23.49 10.10 12.32
N ILE A 282 -23.33 8.78 12.29
CA ILE A 282 -23.73 7.95 11.13
C ILE A 282 -25.24 8.05 10.90
N LYS A 283 -26.06 8.06 11.95
CA LYS A 283 -27.51 8.16 11.82
C LYS A 283 -27.95 9.51 11.26
N GLU A 284 -27.31 10.58 11.71
CA GLU A 284 -27.63 11.96 11.30
C GLU A 284 -27.18 12.24 9.86
N ASN A 285 -25.98 11.77 9.47
CA ASN A 285 -25.41 12.09 8.18
C ASN A 285 -25.74 11.07 7.07
N PHE A 286 -26.19 9.86 7.40
CA PHE A 286 -26.50 8.82 6.41
C PHE A 286 -27.41 9.30 5.26
N PRO A 287 -28.52 10.07 5.50
CA PRO A 287 -29.37 10.54 4.40
C PRO A 287 -28.59 11.40 3.40
N ARG A 288 -27.74 12.30 3.90
CA ARG A 288 -26.91 13.17 3.06
C ARG A 288 -25.87 12.39 2.29
N TRP A 289 -25.10 11.50 2.95
CA TRP A 289 -24.11 10.67 2.26
C TRP A 289 -24.73 9.76 1.20
N ALA A 290 -25.93 9.21 1.48
CA ALA A 290 -26.66 8.38 0.51
C ALA A 290 -27.13 9.15 -0.73
N GLU A 291 -27.29 10.46 -0.63
CA GLU A 291 -27.64 11.35 -1.75
C GLU A 291 -26.39 11.82 -2.50
N GLU A 292 -25.39 12.34 -1.79
CA GLU A 292 -24.17 12.93 -2.36
C GLU A 292 -23.24 11.90 -3.01
N CYS A 293 -23.10 10.71 -2.42
CA CYS A 293 -22.25 9.66 -2.97
C CYS A 293 -22.87 8.86 -4.14
N ASN A 294 -24.13 9.15 -4.50
CA ASN A 294 -24.85 8.46 -5.58
C ASN A 294 -24.61 9.13 -6.95
N LEU A 295 -23.71 10.10 -7.03
CA LEU A 295 -23.29 10.78 -8.24
C LEU A 295 -22.08 10.05 -8.87
#